data_da94c5f2a369994918aaa17330d147df
#
_entry.id   da94c5f2a369994918aaa17330d147df
#
_cell.length_a   1.000
_cell.length_b   1.000
_cell.length_c   1.000
_cell.angle_alpha   90.00
_cell.angle_beta   90.00
_cell.angle_gamma   90.00
#
_symmetry.space_group_name_H-M   'P 1'
#
loop_
_entity.id
_entity.type
_entity.pdbx_description
1 polymer ?
#
loop_
_entity_poly.entity_id
_entity_poly.type
_entity_poly.pdbx_seq_one_letter_code
_entity_poly.pdbx_strand_id
1 'polypeptide(L)'
;MEKKKTSEVKTTLSSIFEERAAKSAQLTEIEISDDFRKSISKIVVCEGKNNGKAAIVYTKDGKSAIFSLVFTLQKQVSVGDRLKLRSLRAYETENGFIVLEGEAIE
;
A
#
# COMPACT_ATOMS: atom_id res chain seq x y z
N MET A 1 26.32 15.66 -8.16
CA MET A 1 25.70 15.92 -7.71
C MET A 1 25.09 15.73 -7.74
N GLU A 2 25.26 15.72 -7.87
CA GLU A 2 24.58 15.80 -7.32
C GLU A 2 23.99 15.61 -7.42
N LYS A 3 24.29 15.76 -7.58
CA LYS A 3 23.66 15.81 -7.09
C LYS A 3 23.16 15.55 -7.13
N LYS A 4 23.46 15.73 -7.08
CA LYS A 4 22.91 15.75 -6.54
C LYS A 4 22.49 15.67 -6.49
N LYS A 5 22.65 16.05 -6.37
CA LYS A 5 22.14 16.32 -5.80
C LYS A 5 21.54 16.47 -5.75
N THR A 6 21.86 16.86 -5.70
CA THR A 6 21.22 17.26 -5.22
C THR A 6 20.85 17.26 -4.97
N SER A 7 21.16 17.49 -4.69
CA SER A 7 20.80 17.63 -4.25
C SER A 7 20.86 17.26 -3.79
N GLU A 8 21.09 17.31 -3.28
CA GLU A 8 21.05 17.18 -2.82
C GLU A 8 21.06 16.89 -2.05
N VAL A 9 21.68 17.34 -1.46
CA VAL A 9 21.42 17.26 -0.69
C VAL A 9 20.71 17.12 0.00
N LYS A 10 20.84 17.25 0.48
CA LYS A 10 19.61 16.88 0.88
C LYS A 10 19.43 15.63 1.58
N THR A 11 20.34 15.24 2.27
CA THR A 11 20.21 14.10 3.09
C THR A 11 19.49 14.47 4.30
N THR A 12 18.29 14.63 4.19
CA THR A 12 17.41 14.96 5.27
C THR A 12 16.32 13.94 5.29
N LEU A 13 15.47 13.96 6.30
CA LEU A 13 14.31 13.11 6.32
C LEU A 13 13.47 13.34 5.09
N SER A 14 13.44 14.57 4.63
CA SER A 14 12.70 14.91 3.42
C SER A 14 13.22 14.12 2.23
N SER A 15 14.54 14.04 2.12
CA SER A 15 15.17 13.32 1.03
C SER A 15 14.83 11.82 1.10
N ILE A 16 14.82 11.28 2.32
CA ILE A 16 14.47 9.87 2.51
C ILE A 16 13.03 9.63 2.11
N PHE A 17 12.14 10.52 2.49
CA PHE A 17 10.74 10.39 2.11
C PHE A 17 10.55 10.53 0.61
N GLU A 18 11.31 11.42 -0.01
CA GLU A 18 11.25 11.55 -1.46
C GLU A 18 11.71 10.28 -2.15
N GLU A 19 12.74 9.67 -1.62
CA GLU A 19 13.25 8.44 -2.16
C GLU A 19 12.20 7.34 -2.07
N ARG A 20 11.52 7.26 -0.93
CA ARG A 20 10.46 6.28 -0.77
C ARG A 20 9.29 6.58 -1.70
N ALA A 21 8.97 7.84 -1.85
CA ALA A 21 7.91 8.23 -2.77
C ALA A 21 8.28 7.90 -4.20
N ALA A 22 9.53 8.14 -4.57
CA ALA A 22 10.01 7.80 -5.90
C ALA A 22 9.92 6.29 -6.13
N LYS A 23 10.26 5.50 -5.12
CA LYS A 23 10.11 4.05 -5.23
C LYS A 23 8.65 3.67 -5.36
N SER A 24 7.78 4.38 -4.64
CA SER A 24 6.36 4.14 -4.79
C SER A 24 5.88 4.51 -6.18
N ALA A 25 6.47 5.53 -6.77
CA ALA A 25 6.13 5.92 -8.13
C ALA A 25 6.54 4.88 -9.15
N GLN A 26 7.41 3.96 -8.77
CA GLN A 26 7.82 2.87 -9.64
C GLN A 26 6.92 1.65 -9.52
N LEU A 27 5.85 1.78 -8.75
CA LEU A 27 4.88 0.70 -8.63
C LEU A 27 4.14 0.51 -9.94
N THR A 28 3.94 -0.74 -10.30
CA THR A 28 3.18 -1.07 -11.49
C THR A 28 1.80 -1.51 -11.05
N GLU A 29 0.79 -0.83 -11.52
CA GLU A 29 -0.58 -1.18 -11.14
C GLU A 29 -0.95 -2.53 -11.75
N ILE A 30 -1.56 -3.39 -10.92
CA ILE A 30 -2.03 -4.69 -11.33
C ILE A 30 -3.54 -4.64 -11.37
N GLU A 31 -4.12 -5.08 -12.46
CA GLU A 31 -5.56 -5.12 -12.57
C GLU A 31 -6.13 -6.18 -11.64
N ILE A 32 -7.11 -5.81 -10.83
CA ILE A 32 -7.83 -6.74 -9.98
C ILE A 32 -9.05 -7.20 -10.77
N SER A 33 -9.15 -8.48 -11.07
CA SER A 33 -10.28 -9.00 -11.83
C SER A 33 -11.57 -8.82 -11.05
N ASP A 34 -12.67 -8.71 -11.77
CA ASP A 34 -13.99 -8.59 -11.13
C ASP A 34 -14.30 -9.82 -10.29
N ASP A 35 -13.92 -10.98 -10.78
CA ASP A 35 -14.17 -12.23 -10.04
C ASP A 35 -13.45 -12.24 -8.71
N PHE A 36 -12.18 -11.81 -8.69
CA PHE A 36 -11.43 -11.75 -7.45
C PHE A 36 -12.04 -10.72 -6.52
N ARG A 37 -12.40 -9.55 -7.06
CA ARG A 37 -12.98 -8.49 -6.23
C ARG A 37 -14.29 -8.94 -5.61
N LYS A 38 -15.09 -9.69 -6.34
CA LYS A 38 -16.34 -10.23 -5.82
C LYS A 38 -16.12 -11.31 -4.77
N SER A 39 -14.97 -11.97 -4.79
CA SER A 39 -14.67 -13.03 -3.84
C SER A 39 -14.24 -12.47 -2.48
N ILE A 40 -13.96 -11.18 -2.39
CA ILE A 40 -13.51 -10.56 -1.15
C ILE A 40 -14.71 -10.26 -0.26
N SER A 41 -14.66 -10.69 1.00
CA SER A 41 -15.72 -10.38 1.95
C SER A 41 -15.45 -9.06 2.67
N LYS A 42 -14.20 -8.81 3.05
CA LYS A 42 -13.83 -7.54 3.70
C LYS A 42 -12.32 -7.38 3.65
N ILE A 43 -11.89 -6.14 3.87
CA ILE A 43 -10.47 -5.80 3.99
C ILE A 43 -10.31 -4.99 5.26
N VAL A 44 -9.46 -5.44 6.16
CA VAL A 44 -9.28 -4.80 7.46
C VAL A 44 -7.84 -4.34 7.61
N VAL A 45 -7.65 -3.10 8.04
CA VAL A 45 -6.31 -2.56 8.28
C VAL A 45 -5.76 -3.16 9.56
N CYS A 46 -4.52 -3.59 9.53
CA CYS A 46 -3.84 -4.15 10.70
C CYS A 46 -2.44 -3.59 10.78
N GLU A 47 -1.74 -3.93 11.86
CA GLU A 47 -0.37 -3.51 12.02
C GLU A 47 0.53 -4.29 11.08
N GLY A 48 1.45 -3.56 10.43
CA GLY A 48 2.46 -4.17 9.59
C GLY A 48 3.80 -4.17 10.29
N LYS A 49 4.85 -4.37 9.52
CA LYS A 49 6.21 -4.39 10.07
C LYS A 49 6.70 -2.96 10.28
N ASN A 50 7.59 -2.79 11.26
CA ASN A 50 8.29 -1.52 11.50
C ASN A 50 7.32 -0.37 11.72
N ASN A 51 6.28 -0.59 12.50
CA ASN A 51 5.25 0.41 12.80
C ASN A 51 4.48 0.85 11.57
N GLY A 52 4.58 0.09 10.49
CA GLY A 52 3.77 0.34 9.30
C GLY A 52 2.40 -0.26 9.45
N LYS A 53 1.63 -0.17 8.38
CA LYS A 53 0.29 -0.74 8.36
C LYS A 53 0.16 -1.68 7.18
N ALA A 54 -0.70 -2.64 7.34
CA ALA A 54 -0.99 -3.63 6.31
C ALA A 54 -2.49 -3.82 6.23
N ALA A 55 -2.93 -4.58 5.26
CA ALA A 55 -4.34 -4.88 5.11
C ALA A 55 -4.51 -6.38 5.01
N ILE A 56 -5.48 -6.91 5.75
CA ILE A 56 -5.85 -8.32 5.65
C ILE A 56 -7.06 -8.39 4.73
N VAL A 57 -6.89 -9.13 3.64
CA VAL A 57 -7.98 -9.36 2.70
C VAL A 57 -8.61 -10.70 3.05
N TYR A 58 -9.91 -10.68 3.39
CA TYR A 58 -10.65 -11.88 3.69
C TYR A 58 -11.53 -12.25 2.50
N THR A 59 -11.54 -13.50 2.13
CA THR A 59 -12.38 -13.95 1.04
C THR A 59 -13.60 -14.70 1.58
N LYS A 60 -14.60 -14.82 0.73
CA LYS A 60 -15.87 -15.44 1.14
C LYS A 60 -15.73 -16.94 1.42
N ASP A 61 -14.68 -17.55 0.88
CA ASP A 61 -14.41 -18.97 1.14
C ASP A 61 -13.60 -19.20 2.40
N GLY A 62 -13.38 -18.14 3.20
CA GLY A 62 -12.72 -18.29 4.49
C GLY A 62 -11.20 -18.14 4.48
N LYS A 63 -10.63 -17.79 3.36
CA LYS A 63 -9.19 -17.57 3.27
C LYS A 63 -8.85 -16.12 3.57
N SER A 64 -7.58 -15.88 3.89
CA SER A 64 -7.11 -14.53 4.12
C SER A 64 -5.66 -14.40 3.70
N ALA A 65 -5.27 -13.17 3.38
CA ALA A 65 -3.89 -12.85 3.04
C ALA A 65 -3.60 -11.45 3.51
N ILE A 66 -2.35 -11.21 3.88
CA ILE A 66 -1.91 -9.91 4.38
C ILE A 66 -1.05 -9.25 3.33
N PHE A 67 -1.35 -7.98 3.05
CA PHE A 67 -0.59 -7.18 2.08
C PHE A 67 -0.18 -5.87 2.74
N SER A 68 0.98 -5.36 2.35
CA SER A 68 1.39 -4.04 2.80
C SER A 68 0.52 -2.98 2.15
N LEU A 69 0.30 -1.88 2.85
CA LEU A 69 -0.41 -0.74 2.28
C LEU A 69 0.58 0.23 1.66
N VAL A 70 0.12 0.95 0.66
CA VAL A 70 0.91 2.01 0.05
C VAL A 70 1.28 3.03 1.12
N PHE A 71 2.50 3.53 1.07
CA PHE A 71 3.05 4.39 2.11
C PHE A 71 2.14 5.58 2.44
N THR A 72 1.62 6.24 1.41
CA THR A 72 0.78 7.40 1.65
C THR A 72 -0.52 7.04 2.35
N LEU A 73 -1.07 5.88 2.04
CA LEU A 73 -2.31 5.44 2.66
C LEU A 73 -2.11 5.09 4.12
N GLN A 74 -0.92 4.60 4.48
CA GLN A 74 -0.66 4.22 5.87
C GLN A 74 -0.89 5.36 6.84
N LYS A 75 -0.74 6.60 6.38
CA LYS A 75 -0.93 7.77 7.22
C LYS A 75 -2.39 8.19 7.32
N GLN A 76 -3.25 7.60 6.48
CA GLN A 76 -4.64 8.02 6.39
C GLN A 76 -5.61 7.01 6.99
N VAL A 77 -5.12 5.86 7.41
CA VAL A 77 -5.97 4.82 7.97
C VAL A 77 -5.43 4.40 9.32
N SER A 78 -6.31 3.84 10.14
CA SER A 78 -5.97 3.34 11.46
C SER A 78 -6.22 1.84 11.51
N VAL A 79 -5.51 1.17 12.42
CA VAL A 79 -5.73 -0.26 12.64
C VAL A 79 -7.19 -0.49 13.00
N GLY A 80 -7.80 -1.44 12.34
CA GLY A 80 -9.21 -1.75 12.53
C GLY A 80 -10.13 -1.13 11.50
N ASP A 81 -9.64 -0.16 10.73
CA ASP A 81 -10.45 0.41 9.66
C ASP A 81 -10.69 -0.63 8.58
N ARG A 82 -11.82 -0.48 7.89
CA ARG A 82 -12.11 -1.29 6.72
C ARG A 82 -11.91 -0.47 5.47
N LEU A 83 -11.48 -1.13 4.41
CA LEU A 83 -11.28 -0.47 3.13
C LEU A 83 -12.43 -0.79 2.20
N LYS A 84 -12.78 0.19 1.37
CA LYS A 84 -13.84 0.03 0.36
C LYS A 84 -13.34 -0.88 -0.74
N LEU A 85 -14.16 -1.86 -1.10
CA LEU A 85 -13.80 -2.80 -2.16
C LEU A 85 -13.67 -2.10 -3.50
N ARG A 86 -14.56 -1.15 -3.78
CA ARG A 86 -14.57 -0.49 -5.09
C ARG A 86 -13.38 0.42 -5.31
N SER A 87 -12.73 0.87 -4.22
CA SER A 87 -11.57 1.73 -4.36
C SER A 87 -10.27 0.96 -4.27
N LEU A 88 -10.34 -0.35 -4.11
CA LEU A 88 -9.16 -1.18 -3.92
C LEU A 88 -8.33 -1.24 -5.19
N ARG A 89 -7.05 -0.97 -5.05
CA ARG A 89 -6.07 -1.08 -6.11
C ARG A 89 -4.89 -1.88 -5.61
N ALA A 90 -4.24 -2.58 -6.51
CA ALA A 90 -3.07 -3.37 -6.18
C ALA A 90 -1.92 -2.95 -7.08
N TYR A 91 -0.73 -3.00 -6.52
CA TYR A 91 0.49 -2.64 -7.26
C TYR A 91 1.57 -3.66 -6.97
N GLU A 92 2.45 -3.82 -7.92
CA GLU A 92 3.62 -4.67 -7.76
C GLU A 92 4.85 -3.80 -7.67
N THR A 93 5.71 -4.08 -6.68
CA THR A 93 6.96 -3.35 -6.52
C THR A 93 8.03 -3.95 -7.45
N GLU A 94 9.16 -3.25 -7.53
CA GLU A 94 10.29 -3.74 -8.32
C GLU A 94 10.73 -5.13 -7.87
N ASN A 95 10.58 -5.41 -6.58
CA ASN A 95 11.00 -6.68 -6.02
C ASN A 95 9.94 -7.77 -6.10
N GLY A 96 8.83 -7.48 -6.75
CA GLY A 96 7.77 -8.46 -6.93
C GLY A 96 6.79 -8.57 -5.78
N PHE A 97 6.84 -7.66 -4.81
CA PHE A 97 5.88 -7.65 -3.72
C PHE A 97 4.62 -6.93 -4.14
N ILE A 98 3.51 -7.34 -3.56
CA ILE A 98 2.21 -6.73 -3.83
C ILE A 98 1.87 -5.80 -2.69
N VAL A 99 1.45 -4.58 -3.03
CA VAL A 99 0.96 -3.62 -2.04
C VAL A 99 -0.42 -3.16 -2.45
N LEU A 100 -1.21 -2.75 -1.47
CA LEU A 100 -2.59 -2.36 -1.71
C LEU A 100 -2.81 -0.89 -1.42
N GLU A 101 -3.83 -0.33 -2.08
CA GLU A 101 -4.29 1.02 -1.85
C GLU A 101 -5.80 0.99 -1.83
N GLY A 102 -6.41 1.80 -0.97
CA GLY A 102 -7.86 1.88 -0.91
C GLY A 102 -8.28 2.98 0.04
N GLU A 103 -9.58 3.22 0.13
CA GLU A 103 -10.13 4.24 1.01
C GLU A 103 -10.84 3.57 2.18
N ALA A 104 -10.75 4.20 3.35
CA ALA A 104 -11.44 3.69 4.52
C ALA A 104 -12.94 3.90 4.38
N ILE A 105 -13.71 2.95 4.89
CA ILE A 105 -15.16 3.04 4.98
C ILE A 105 -15.47 3.91 6.19
N GLU A 106 -16.29 4.90 5.99
CA GLU A 106 -16.72 5.75 7.09
C GLU A 106 -17.88 5.17 7.84
#